data_3eb300c1182430e816ec356f34e373ae
#
_entry.id   3eb300c1182430e816ec356f34e373ae
#
_cell.length_a   1.000
_cell.length_b   1.000
_cell.length_c   1.000
_cell.angle_alpha   90.00
_cell.angle_beta   90.00
_cell.angle_gamma   90.00
#
_symmetry.space_group_name_H-M   'P 1'
#
loop_
_entity.id
_entity.type
_entity.pdbx_description
1 polymer ?
#
loop_
_entity_poly.entity_id
_entity_poly.type
_entity_poly.pdbx_seq_one_letter_code
_entity_poly.pdbx_strand_id
1 'polypeptide(L)'
;MTTAIHSFTDLGTIHHRLSAGTYVITDPCYVFPDEMWSDLCDKIFCREDEGKECPESGVIEMDGHQIWWGQTAYGDGGYAVRVYGSKVGEFGVDAGLFAIFPVEFVKKYKPDLLEEKTLACTLSMPAGVVSYDGGDMDCGQVAVCTSSNDEDEEDEEDWGDDPDDNGGDSEDD
;
A
#
# COMPACT_ATOMS: atom_id res chain seq x y z
N MET A 1 4.03 21.41 -21.02
CA MET A 1 2.65 20.93 -21.20
C MET A 1 2.13 20.49 -19.85
N THR A 2 1.18 21.21 -19.33
CA THR A 2 0.55 20.87 -18.05
C THR A 2 -0.38 19.70 -18.32
N THR A 3 -0.03 18.51 -17.86
CA THR A 3 -0.94 17.36 -17.90
C THR A 3 -2.00 17.58 -16.84
N ALA A 4 -3.12 18.14 -17.23
CA ALA A 4 -4.24 18.32 -16.32
C ALA A 4 -4.80 16.96 -15.92
N ILE A 5 -5.11 16.79 -14.64
CA ILE A 5 -5.92 15.68 -14.16
C ILE A 5 -7.31 15.84 -14.81
N HIS A 6 -7.61 15.00 -15.78
CA HIS A 6 -8.80 15.17 -16.61
C HIS A 6 -10.10 14.70 -15.97
N SER A 7 -10.06 13.84 -14.99
CA SER A 7 -11.25 13.48 -14.22
C SER A 7 -10.88 12.91 -12.85
N PHE A 8 -11.26 13.61 -11.84
CA PHE A 8 -11.43 13.02 -10.52
C PHE A 8 -12.88 12.56 -10.45
N THR A 9 -13.09 11.27 -10.49
CA THR A 9 -14.40 10.70 -10.24
C THR A 9 -14.42 10.22 -8.80
N ASP A 10 -15.09 10.96 -7.93
CA ASP A 10 -15.47 10.47 -6.63
C ASP A 10 -16.50 9.36 -6.85
N LEU A 11 -16.06 8.14 -6.76
CA LEU A 11 -16.87 6.97 -7.00
C LEU A 11 -17.53 6.42 -5.73
N GLY A 12 -17.35 7.05 -4.58
CA GLY A 12 -17.90 6.55 -3.32
C GLY A 12 -17.56 5.06 -3.13
N THR A 13 -18.56 4.24 -2.88
CA THR A 13 -18.44 2.78 -2.72
C THR A 13 -18.38 2.02 -4.06
N ILE A 14 -18.00 2.65 -5.16
CA ILE A 14 -18.00 1.98 -6.47
C ILE A 14 -16.75 1.11 -6.60
N HIS A 15 -16.99 -0.15 -6.95
CA HIS A 15 -15.93 -1.10 -7.25
C HIS A 15 -15.23 -0.73 -8.56
N HIS A 16 -13.93 -0.52 -8.50
CA HIS A 16 -13.11 -0.29 -9.69
C HIS A 16 -12.67 -1.62 -10.31
N ARG A 17 -12.80 -1.73 -11.63
CA ARG A 17 -12.30 -2.89 -12.37
C ARG A 17 -10.89 -2.64 -12.88
N LEU A 18 -9.97 -3.54 -12.53
CA LEU A 18 -8.65 -3.60 -13.14
C LEU A 18 -8.65 -4.66 -14.27
N SER A 19 -7.99 -4.32 -15.36
CA SER A 19 -7.62 -5.30 -16.39
C SER A 19 -6.45 -6.15 -15.90
N ALA A 20 -6.30 -7.35 -16.43
CA ALA A 20 -5.08 -8.13 -16.17
C ALA A 20 -3.84 -7.40 -16.66
N GLY A 21 -2.80 -7.38 -15.87
CA GLY A 21 -1.55 -6.69 -16.21
C GLY A 21 -0.56 -6.63 -15.05
N THR A 22 0.52 -5.90 -15.27
CA THR A 22 1.53 -5.64 -14.23
C THR A 22 1.27 -4.28 -13.60
N TYR A 23 1.21 -4.27 -12.28
CA TYR A 23 0.90 -3.10 -11.47
C TYR A 23 1.95 -2.87 -10.40
N VAL A 24 1.98 -1.65 -9.91
CA VAL A 24 2.83 -1.23 -8.79
C VAL A 24 1.93 -0.69 -7.69
N ILE A 25 2.06 -1.24 -6.49
CA ILE A 25 1.40 -0.74 -5.29
C ILE A 25 2.42 0.06 -4.49
N THR A 26 2.12 1.33 -4.24
CA THR A 26 3.00 2.27 -3.54
C THR A 26 2.23 3.52 -3.12
N ASP A 27 2.84 4.34 -2.29
CA ASP A 27 2.31 5.69 -2.01
C ASP A 27 2.41 6.57 -3.27
N PRO A 28 1.32 7.24 -3.66
CA PRO A 28 1.35 8.16 -4.81
C PRO A 28 2.38 9.28 -4.70
N CYS A 29 2.77 9.69 -3.49
CA CYS A 29 3.77 10.73 -3.32
C CYS A 29 5.15 10.36 -3.88
N TYR A 30 5.46 9.07 -4.01
CA TYR A 30 6.71 8.60 -4.60
C TYR A 30 6.71 8.61 -6.13
N VAL A 31 5.53 8.59 -6.75
CA VAL A 31 5.38 8.45 -8.21
C VAL A 31 5.12 9.78 -8.88
N PHE A 32 4.25 10.60 -8.32
CA PHE A 32 3.83 11.83 -8.95
C PHE A 32 4.88 12.93 -8.85
N PRO A 33 5.17 13.63 -9.96
CA PRO A 33 5.88 14.90 -9.91
C PRO A 33 5.14 15.91 -9.02
N ASP A 34 5.85 16.89 -8.46
CA ASP A 34 5.35 17.84 -7.48
C ASP A 34 4.03 18.53 -7.91
N GLU A 35 3.90 18.91 -9.16
CA GLU A 35 2.69 19.56 -9.67
C GLU A 35 1.48 18.61 -9.67
N MET A 36 1.67 17.36 -10.10
CA MET A 36 0.61 16.35 -10.08
C MET A 36 0.24 15.94 -8.67
N TRP A 37 1.23 15.85 -7.79
CA TRP A 37 1.02 15.55 -6.39
C TRP A 37 0.20 16.66 -5.70
N SER A 38 0.55 17.92 -5.94
CA SER A 38 -0.20 19.07 -5.41
C SER A 38 -1.66 19.07 -5.88
N ASP A 39 -1.89 18.81 -7.17
CA ASP A 39 -3.24 18.72 -7.72
C ASP A 39 -4.06 17.58 -7.11
N LEU A 40 -3.41 16.45 -6.83
CA LEU A 40 -4.06 15.33 -6.16
C LEU A 40 -4.42 15.66 -4.72
N CYS A 41 -3.49 16.28 -3.97
CA CYS A 41 -3.72 16.71 -2.60
C CYS A 41 -4.90 17.67 -2.48
N ASP A 42 -5.01 18.62 -3.39
CA ASP A 42 -6.12 19.59 -3.39
C ASP A 42 -7.50 18.93 -3.61
N LYS A 43 -7.51 17.77 -4.25
CA LYS A 43 -8.74 17.01 -4.52
C LYS A 43 -9.09 15.99 -3.43
N ILE A 44 -8.08 15.34 -2.85
CA ILE A 44 -8.26 14.27 -1.87
C ILE A 44 -8.41 14.84 -0.47
N PHE A 45 -7.53 15.77 -0.09
CA PHE A 45 -7.54 16.37 1.23
C PHE A 45 -8.47 17.57 1.25
N CYS A 46 -9.72 17.34 1.62
CA CYS A 46 -10.68 18.41 1.83
C CYS A 46 -10.16 19.33 2.95
N ARG A 47 -10.29 20.63 2.76
CA ARG A 47 -10.09 21.57 3.85
C ARG A 47 -11.25 21.44 4.83
N GLU A 48 -10.96 21.35 6.11
CA GLU A 48 -11.94 21.19 7.18
C GLU A 48 -13.04 22.28 7.17
N ASP A 49 -12.75 23.42 6.55
CA ASP A 49 -13.64 24.58 6.48
C ASP A 49 -14.85 24.40 5.56
N GLU A 50 -14.89 23.37 4.72
CA GLU A 50 -15.95 23.20 3.74
C GLU A 50 -17.09 22.27 4.16
N GLY A 51 -17.00 21.60 5.30
CA GLY A 51 -18.03 20.70 5.83
C GLY A 51 -18.36 19.53 4.91
N LYS A 52 -17.47 19.18 3.99
CA LYS A 52 -17.60 18.04 3.08
C LYS A 52 -16.87 16.83 3.64
N GLU A 53 -17.49 15.67 3.51
CA GLU A 53 -16.80 14.42 3.77
C GLU A 53 -15.70 14.21 2.71
N CYS A 54 -14.47 13.97 3.17
CA CYS A 54 -13.36 13.63 2.27
C CYS A 54 -13.49 12.18 1.81
N PRO A 55 -13.28 11.89 0.52
CA PRO A 55 -13.27 10.51 0.06
C PRO A 55 -12.08 9.75 0.68
N GLU A 56 -12.33 8.51 1.08
CA GLU A 56 -11.29 7.62 1.62
C GLU A 56 -10.60 6.79 0.54
N SER A 57 -11.24 6.65 -0.60
CA SER A 57 -10.71 5.96 -1.78
C SER A 57 -11.36 6.48 -3.06
N GLY A 58 -10.75 6.20 -4.18
CA GLY A 58 -11.29 6.62 -5.47
C GLY A 58 -10.42 6.18 -6.64
N VAL A 59 -10.79 6.66 -7.81
CA VAL A 59 -10.06 6.46 -9.05
C VAL A 59 -9.78 7.82 -9.66
N ILE A 60 -8.55 7.99 -10.10
CA ILE A 60 -8.13 9.14 -10.89
C ILE A 60 -7.69 8.68 -12.27
N GLU A 61 -7.95 9.51 -13.26
CA GLU A 61 -7.40 9.33 -14.60
C GLU A 61 -6.30 10.36 -14.84
N MET A 62 -5.13 9.87 -15.20
CA MET A 62 -3.95 10.66 -15.47
C MET A 62 -3.20 10.11 -16.66
N ASP A 63 -2.92 10.94 -17.64
CA ASP A 63 -2.15 10.54 -18.82
C ASP A 63 -2.72 9.28 -19.52
N GLY A 64 -4.04 9.17 -19.58
CA GLY A 64 -4.73 8.04 -20.17
C GLY A 64 -4.75 6.75 -19.33
N HIS A 65 -4.23 6.80 -18.11
CA HIS A 65 -4.22 5.68 -17.15
C HIS A 65 -5.21 5.91 -16.02
N GLN A 66 -5.94 4.87 -15.65
CA GLN A 66 -6.75 4.86 -14.44
C GLN A 66 -5.89 4.36 -13.27
N ILE A 67 -5.89 5.12 -12.18
CA ILE A 67 -5.13 4.86 -10.97
C ILE A 67 -6.11 4.81 -9.82
N TRP A 68 -6.19 3.67 -9.16
CA TRP A 68 -6.94 3.53 -7.92
C TRP A 68 -6.08 3.98 -6.75
N TRP A 69 -6.71 4.63 -5.77
CA TRP A 69 -6.04 5.04 -4.52
C TRP A 69 -6.95 4.84 -3.32
N GLY A 70 -6.36 4.68 -2.13
CA GLY A 70 -7.06 4.61 -0.85
C GLY A 70 -6.21 5.17 0.28
N GLN A 71 -6.87 5.63 1.34
CA GLN A 71 -6.21 6.02 2.58
C GLN A 71 -5.84 4.77 3.38
N THR A 72 -4.70 4.84 4.09
CA THR A 72 -4.32 3.80 5.05
C THR A 72 -5.06 4.02 6.39
N ALA A 73 -5.32 2.95 7.11
CA ALA A 73 -5.95 3.05 8.42
C ALA A 73 -5.04 3.69 9.49
N TYR A 74 -3.75 3.42 9.41
CA TYR A 74 -2.77 3.89 10.40
C TYR A 74 -1.82 4.98 9.88
N GLY A 75 -2.02 5.48 8.67
CA GLY A 75 -1.18 6.54 8.09
C GLY A 75 0.14 6.02 7.53
N ASP A 76 1.23 6.68 7.89
CA ASP A 76 2.56 6.37 7.38
C ASP A 76 3.11 5.06 7.96
N GLY A 77 3.88 4.34 7.16
CA GLY A 77 4.48 3.08 7.58
C GLY A 77 4.80 2.15 6.42
N GLY A 78 5.13 0.91 6.74
CA GLY A 78 5.32 -0.17 5.77
C GLY A 78 4.16 -1.15 5.82
N TYR A 79 3.66 -1.57 4.66
CA TYR A 79 2.53 -2.48 4.56
C TYR A 79 2.83 -3.63 3.60
N ALA A 80 2.34 -4.81 3.95
CA ALA A 80 2.52 -6.01 3.13
C ALA A 80 1.48 -6.10 2.01
N VAL A 81 1.91 -6.62 0.87
CA VAL A 81 1.03 -7.09 -0.21
C VAL A 81 0.97 -8.60 -0.14
N ARG A 82 -0.24 -9.14 -0.11
CA ARG A 82 -0.50 -10.58 -0.03
C ARG A 82 -1.22 -11.08 -1.28
N VAL A 83 -0.85 -12.26 -1.72
CA VAL A 83 -1.55 -13.00 -2.78
C VAL A 83 -1.94 -14.36 -2.22
N TYR A 84 -3.23 -14.67 -2.25
CA TYR A 84 -3.78 -15.87 -1.58
C TYR A 84 -3.32 -15.99 -0.10
N GLY A 85 -3.26 -14.87 0.61
CA GLY A 85 -2.85 -14.81 2.02
C GLY A 85 -1.34 -14.85 2.28
N SER A 86 -0.51 -15.08 1.26
CA SER A 86 0.96 -15.12 1.41
C SER A 86 1.58 -13.78 1.04
N LYS A 87 2.47 -13.26 1.88
CA LYS A 87 3.22 -12.04 1.59
C LYS A 87 4.10 -12.22 0.36
N VAL A 88 3.91 -11.35 -0.64
CA VAL A 88 4.69 -11.34 -1.87
C VAL A 88 5.59 -10.11 -2.01
N GLY A 89 5.37 -9.11 -1.19
CA GLY A 89 6.13 -7.87 -1.18
C GLY A 89 5.62 -6.90 -0.14
N GLU A 90 6.21 -5.72 -0.13
CA GLU A 90 5.83 -4.63 0.75
C GLU A 90 5.98 -3.29 0.05
N PHE A 91 5.38 -2.25 0.60
CA PHE A 91 5.51 -0.88 0.12
C PHE A 91 5.50 0.09 1.30
N GLY A 92 6.13 1.24 1.08
CA GLY A 92 6.17 2.34 2.07
C GLY A 92 5.06 3.35 1.84
N VAL A 93 4.66 4.02 2.91
CA VAL A 93 3.67 5.10 2.90
C VAL A 93 4.19 6.27 3.73
N ASP A 94 4.24 7.45 3.12
CA ASP A 94 4.66 8.71 3.76
C ASP A 94 3.56 9.79 3.74
N ALA A 95 2.51 9.60 2.96
CA ALA A 95 1.41 10.55 2.85
C ALA A 95 0.06 9.98 3.30
N GLY A 96 0.06 8.84 3.97
CA GLY A 96 -1.16 8.19 4.44
C GLY A 96 -2.05 7.62 3.34
N LEU A 97 -1.51 7.46 2.13
CA LEU A 97 -2.21 6.95 0.95
C LEU A 97 -1.43 5.80 0.31
N PHE A 98 -2.16 4.92 -0.36
CA PHE A 98 -1.57 3.95 -1.27
C PHE A 98 -2.39 3.86 -2.56
N ALA A 99 -1.75 3.46 -3.63
CA ALA A 99 -2.36 3.43 -4.94
C ALA A 99 -1.90 2.22 -5.76
N ILE A 100 -2.71 1.86 -6.74
CA ILE A 100 -2.41 0.82 -7.72
C ILE A 100 -2.15 1.52 -9.05
N PHE A 101 -0.89 1.52 -9.47
CA PHE A 101 -0.45 2.12 -10.72
C PHE A 101 -0.25 1.06 -11.80
N PRO A 102 -0.69 1.29 -13.03
CA PRO A 102 -0.15 0.54 -14.16
C PRO A 102 1.38 0.70 -14.20
N VAL A 103 2.11 -0.39 -14.40
CA VAL A 103 3.59 -0.35 -14.40
C VAL A 103 4.14 0.65 -15.42
N GLU A 104 3.48 0.80 -16.55
CA GLU A 104 3.90 1.75 -17.59
C GLU A 104 3.86 3.21 -17.15
N PHE A 105 2.93 3.54 -16.25
CA PHE A 105 2.89 4.87 -15.64
C PHE A 105 4.11 5.12 -14.77
N VAL A 106 4.47 4.17 -13.93
CA VAL A 106 5.65 4.28 -13.05
C VAL A 106 6.95 4.31 -13.86
N LYS A 107 7.05 3.51 -14.91
CA LYS A 107 8.21 3.55 -15.84
C LYS A 107 8.40 4.92 -16.47
N LYS A 108 7.31 5.61 -16.77
CA LYS A 108 7.35 6.94 -17.38
C LYS A 108 7.76 8.03 -16.40
N TYR A 109 7.22 8.02 -15.18
CA TYR A 109 7.37 9.13 -14.22
C TYR A 109 8.39 8.89 -13.14
N LYS A 110 8.60 7.64 -12.71
CA LYS A 110 9.53 7.28 -11.63
C LYS A 110 10.10 5.88 -11.82
N PRO A 111 10.88 5.64 -12.89
CA PRO A 111 11.39 4.30 -13.20
C PRO A 111 12.27 3.71 -12.08
N ASP A 112 13.02 4.54 -11.35
CA ASP A 112 13.91 4.09 -10.28
C ASP A 112 13.14 3.43 -9.11
N LEU A 113 11.88 3.80 -8.92
CA LEU A 113 11.03 3.24 -7.88
C LEU A 113 10.81 1.73 -8.04
N LEU A 114 10.86 1.21 -9.26
CA LEU A 114 10.69 -0.21 -9.55
C LEU A 114 11.76 -1.10 -8.91
N GLU A 115 12.90 -0.53 -8.56
CA GLU A 115 14.01 -1.22 -7.88
C GLU A 115 13.96 -1.08 -6.36
N GLU A 116 13.13 -0.18 -5.84
CA GLU A 116 12.99 0.12 -4.42
C GLU A 116 11.97 -0.84 -3.75
N LYS A 117 12.41 -2.04 -3.41
CA LYS A 117 11.57 -3.13 -2.90
C LYS A 117 10.84 -2.85 -1.58
N THR A 118 11.30 -1.87 -0.81
CA THR A 118 10.69 -1.45 0.44
C THR A 118 9.69 -0.31 0.26
N LEU A 119 9.74 0.41 -0.85
CA LEU A 119 8.86 1.53 -1.16
C LEU A 119 7.73 1.16 -2.12
N ALA A 120 7.94 0.17 -2.98
CA ALA A 120 6.99 -0.22 -4.00
C ALA A 120 6.98 -1.74 -4.22
N CYS A 121 5.78 -2.28 -4.39
CA CYS A 121 5.59 -3.68 -4.73
C CYS A 121 5.08 -3.80 -6.16
N THR A 122 5.86 -4.42 -7.02
CA THR A 122 5.49 -4.70 -8.41
C THR A 122 5.02 -6.15 -8.53
N LEU A 123 3.83 -6.36 -9.09
CA LEU A 123 3.26 -7.69 -9.24
C LEU A 123 2.37 -7.78 -10.46
N SER A 124 2.19 -9.01 -10.96
CA SER A 124 1.16 -9.32 -11.96
C SER A 124 -0.18 -9.53 -11.26
N MET A 125 -1.21 -8.85 -11.71
CA MET A 125 -2.57 -8.98 -11.20
C MET A 125 -3.49 -9.51 -12.30
N PRO A 126 -4.36 -10.46 -11.98
CA PRO A 126 -5.43 -10.86 -12.90
C PRO A 126 -6.47 -9.74 -13.00
N ALA A 127 -7.32 -9.81 -14.02
CA ALA A 127 -8.50 -8.97 -14.08
C ALA A 127 -9.36 -9.17 -12.83
N GLY A 128 -9.83 -8.10 -12.23
CA GLY A 128 -10.59 -8.17 -10.99
C GLY A 128 -11.25 -6.86 -10.62
N VAL A 129 -11.98 -6.88 -9.53
CA VAL A 129 -12.66 -5.74 -8.95
C VAL A 129 -11.94 -5.35 -7.67
N VAL A 130 -11.55 -4.08 -7.58
CA VAL A 130 -10.96 -3.52 -6.36
C VAL A 130 -12.07 -3.14 -5.41
N SER A 131 -12.01 -3.62 -4.20
CA SER A 131 -12.84 -3.19 -3.08
C SER A 131 -11.99 -2.58 -1.97
N TYR A 132 -12.57 -1.66 -1.23
CA TYR A 132 -11.89 -0.94 -0.17
C TYR A 132 -12.83 -0.77 1.02
N ASP A 133 -12.30 -1.00 2.20
CA ASP A 133 -13.01 -0.77 3.46
C ASP A 133 -12.03 -0.40 4.58
N GLY A 134 -12.14 0.82 5.08
CA GLY A 134 -11.44 1.28 6.28
C GLY A 134 -9.91 1.17 6.25
N GLY A 135 -9.28 1.26 5.10
CA GLY A 135 -7.83 1.13 4.92
C GLY A 135 -7.40 -0.18 4.28
N ASP A 136 -8.30 -1.14 4.13
CA ASP A 136 -8.01 -2.44 3.55
C ASP A 136 -8.49 -2.51 2.11
N MET A 137 -7.66 -3.06 1.24
CA MET A 137 -7.95 -3.24 -0.17
C MET A 137 -7.94 -4.72 -0.52
N ASP A 138 -8.92 -5.12 -1.31
CA ASP A 138 -9.00 -6.45 -1.89
C ASP A 138 -9.25 -6.37 -3.41
N CYS A 139 -8.52 -7.15 -4.15
CA CYS A 139 -8.74 -7.35 -5.58
C CYS A 139 -8.65 -8.84 -5.91
N GLY A 140 -9.67 -9.56 -5.49
CA GLY A 140 -9.72 -11.01 -5.64
C GLY A 140 -8.67 -11.72 -4.80
N GLN A 141 -7.60 -12.18 -5.44
CA GLN A 141 -6.50 -12.88 -4.76
C GLN A 141 -5.43 -11.95 -4.18
N VAL A 142 -5.44 -10.67 -4.54
CA VAL A 142 -4.48 -9.68 -4.05
C VAL A 142 -5.12 -8.86 -2.95
N ALA A 143 -4.46 -8.74 -1.82
CA ALA A 143 -4.95 -7.98 -0.67
C ALA A 143 -3.86 -7.13 -0.04
N VAL A 144 -4.26 -5.97 0.46
CA VAL A 144 -3.47 -5.08 1.32
C VAL A 144 -4.32 -4.78 2.55
N CYS A 145 -3.81 -5.11 3.72
CA CYS A 145 -4.44 -4.81 5.00
C CYS A 145 -3.61 -3.73 5.71
N THR A 146 -4.18 -2.55 5.87
CA THR A 146 -3.54 -1.46 6.61
C THR A 146 -4.18 -1.21 7.97
N SER A 147 -5.25 -1.95 8.30
CA SER A 147 -5.99 -1.84 9.56
C SER A 147 -5.44 -2.72 10.67
N SER A 148 -4.53 -3.65 10.37
CA SER A 148 -3.83 -4.47 11.35
C SER A 148 -2.32 -4.31 11.21
N ASN A 149 -1.62 -4.24 12.34
CA ASN A 149 -0.17 -4.35 12.35
C ASN A 149 0.20 -5.82 12.18
N ASP A 150 0.84 -6.15 11.07
CA ASP A 150 1.46 -7.48 10.85
C ASP A 150 2.75 -7.67 11.68
N GLU A 151 3.00 -6.82 12.69
CA GLU A 151 4.19 -6.91 13.55
C GLU A 151 4.13 -8.05 14.57
N ASP A 152 3.02 -8.77 14.68
CA ASP A 152 2.81 -9.80 15.71
C ASP A 152 3.17 -11.23 15.27
N GLU A 153 3.77 -11.43 14.09
CA GLU A 153 4.36 -12.73 13.73
C GLU A 153 5.91 -12.66 13.80
N GLU A 154 6.45 -12.14 14.91
CA GLU A 154 7.78 -12.56 15.32
C GLU A 154 7.64 -14.00 15.82
N ASP A 155 8.25 -14.92 15.07
CA ASP A 155 8.52 -16.27 15.53
C ASP A 155 9.04 -16.17 16.97
N GLU A 156 8.27 -16.63 17.93
CA GLU A 156 8.80 -16.97 19.23
C GLU A 156 9.88 -18.02 18.99
N GLU A 157 11.11 -17.57 18.79
CA GLU A 157 12.25 -18.45 18.95
C GLU A 157 12.17 -18.95 20.39
N ASP A 158 11.69 -20.17 20.52
CA ASP A 158 11.79 -20.99 21.70
C ASP A 158 13.26 -21.01 22.14
N TRP A 159 13.61 -20.08 22.99
CA TRP A 159 14.83 -20.17 23.76
C TRP A 159 14.66 -21.34 24.71
N GLY A 160 15.01 -22.51 24.20
CA GLY A 160 15.07 -23.73 24.97
C GLY A 160 15.79 -23.48 26.29
N ASP A 161 15.00 -23.56 27.35
CA ASP A 161 15.47 -23.72 28.71
C ASP A 161 16.51 -24.82 28.72
N ASP A 162 17.74 -24.46 28.96
CA ASP A 162 18.84 -25.40 29.14
C ASP A 162 18.80 -25.84 30.61
N PRO A 163 18.23 -27.00 30.93
CA PRO A 163 18.13 -27.45 32.29
C PRO A 163 19.27 -28.40 32.60
N ASP A 164 20.48 -27.95 32.74
CA ASP A 164 21.50 -28.76 33.36
C ASP A 164 22.77 -27.97 33.68
N ASP A 165 22.73 -27.17 34.72
CA ASP A 165 23.91 -27.00 35.53
C ASP A 165 23.63 -27.55 36.93
N ASN A 166 23.64 -28.86 37.01
CA ASN A 166 23.74 -29.52 38.27
C ASN A 166 25.22 -29.65 38.64
N GLY A 167 25.78 -28.55 39.16
CA GLY A 167 27.07 -28.57 39.84
C GLY A 167 27.04 -29.48 41.04
N GLY A 168 27.44 -30.70 40.83
CA GLY A 168 27.72 -31.64 41.90
C GLY A 168 28.88 -31.18 42.75
N ASP A 169 28.53 -30.72 43.91
CA ASP A 169 29.40 -30.63 45.06
C ASP A 169 29.94 -32.00 45.47
N SER A 170 31.19 -32.10 45.76
CA SER A 170 31.71 -33.15 46.62
C SER A 170 32.94 -32.62 47.32
N GLU A 171 32.77 -32.25 48.56
CA GLU A 171 33.27 -32.88 49.72
C GLU A 171 34.57 -33.70 49.49
N ASP A 172 35.67 -33.56 50.20
CA ASP A 172 35.70 -33.98 51.56
C ASP A 172 37.09 -33.86 52.19
N ASP A 173 37.10 -33.65 53.47
CA ASP A 173 38.08 -33.88 54.52
C ASP A 173 39.30 -32.99 54.52
#